data_2c4c4a29e4a312aecc7ea775042643a0
#
_entry.id   2c4c4a29e4a312aecc7ea775042643a0
#
_cell.length_a   1.000
_cell.length_b   1.000
_cell.length_c   1.000
_cell.angle_alpha   90.00
_cell.angle_beta   90.00
_cell.angle_gamma   90.00
#
_symmetry.space_group_name_H-M   'P 1'
#
loop_
_entity.id
_entity.type
_entity.pdbx_description
1 polymer ?
#
loop_
_entity_poly.entity_id
_entity_poly.type
_entity_poly.pdbx_seq_one_letter_code
_entity_poly.pdbx_strand_id
1 'polypeptide(L)'
;MNKSLRAIAALCLAAVALIPAGGTIAAAPAVSTQSDASFAVSYAAAGVTNVSATTSHVSCYAPEVTYFTALTSADGYPGGGMTPCTAATTGEQTTGFETQDVSNPAMLVKDKSESDLRVDPKNPNHIIATSKWFVSAEGYNHLLGFYESWDGGRTWPVQGHIPGYEGWTDNTDPVGAFDPWGNFYALILPYEFVYASSGGHVFNNGSKQANPSQPPEAISVAVRPAGSTTATAWITTHDGHPDHVFTSKTDNANTPDKQWIAIDTNARSAHYGRVYAMFTQFVLNPSRILVSYADARPDGTHTDWSVPQLLPSVPGKPFDTYLLPHVAPDGTVYTTTTNNPVAKGFLNNDISLVWSSDGGVTWQGPLPIVQNVQTPTYQNTTFSEGIVNSFGLGSQLVNGHYPLYVTYENEDPSGLSNVYVTGSFDAGATWTVPMRVNDNAGPTEALQPNVNVAPNGAVTIAFYDRRLPCPARGGRDYVASGVAFDPLVPDGRANYCVNTAIQFYSPTLAPLGMNVRLSLHTWDPQLNAPKRFSIAGATTFLGDYFGVDSGGGFTYTTSISTFDYAGENPNHYQQQIVARIATPAARP
;
A
#
# COMPACT_ATOMS: atom_id res chain seq x y z
N MET A 1 22.86 -27.62 -22.82
CA MET A 1 21.56 -26.95 -22.75
C MET A 1 21.38 -26.65 -21.27
N ASN A 2 21.55 -25.47 -20.83
CA ASN A 2 21.27 -24.87 -19.52
C ASN A 2 22.32 -23.80 -19.20
N LYS A 3 22.18 -22.65 -19.83
CA LYS A 3 22.94 -21.43 -19.48
C LYS A 3 22.10 -20.16 -19.53
N SER A 4 20.80 -20.23 -19.79
CA SER A 4 19.92 -19.05 -19.95
C SER A 4 19.03 -18.74 -18.75
N LEU A 5 18.94 -19.59 -17.75
CA LEU A 5 18.06 -19.37 -16.56
C LEU A 5 18.72 -18.62 -15.40
N ARG A 6 20.01 -18.26 -15.50
CA ARG A 6 20.69 -17.49 -14.44
C ARG A 6 20.75 -15.98 -14.65
N ALA A 7 20.20 -15.47 -15.72
CA ALA A 7 20.41 -14.07 -16.09
C ALA A 7 19.32 -13.09 -15.62
N ILE A 8 18.16 -13.55 -15.17
CA ILE A 8 17.00 -12.69 -14.89
C ILE A 8 16.84 -12.35 -13.42
N ALA A 9 17.30 -13.19 -12.51
CA ALA A 9 17.40 -12.83 -11.09
C ALA A 9 18.51 -11.78 -10.80
N ALA A 10 19.34 -11.48 -11.80
CA ALA A 10 20.49 -10.58 -11.64
C ALA A 10 20.21 -9.12 -12.02
N LEU A 11 19.03 -8.79 -12.51
CA LEU A 11 18.76 -7.43 -13.04
C LEU A 11 18.20 -6.44 -12.01
N CYS A 12 17.90 -6.86 -10.80
CA CYS A 12 17.63 -5.92 -9.70
C CYS A 12 18.89 -5.49 -8.92
N LEU A 13 20.08 -5.80 -9.42
CA LEU A 13 21.33 -5.80 -8.63
C LEU A 13 22.44 -4.87 -9.15
N ALA A 14 22.18 -3.98 -10.04
CA ALA A 14 23.26 -3.17 -10.62
C ALA A 14 23.10 -1.67 -10.38
N ALA A 15 23.07 -1.26 -9.13
CA ALA A 15 23.45 0.12 -8.77
C ALA A 15 24.03 0.18 -7.35
N VAL A 16 25.02 -0.61 -7.06
CA VAL A 16 25.97 -0.24 -5.99
C VAL A 16 27.05 0.58 -6.64
N ALA A 17 26.89 1.89 -6.62
CA ALA A 17 27.99 2.82 -6.87
C ALA A 17 29.03 2.62 -5.75
N LEU A 18 30.22 2.20 -6.12
CA LEU A 18 31.39 2.27 -5.28
C LEU A 18 31.59 3.72 -4.82
N ILE A 19 31.31 3.99 -3.55
CA ILE A 19 31.65 5.25 -2.92
C ILE A 19 33.16 5.25 -2.72
N PRO A 20 33.91 6.18 -3.34
CA PRO A 20 35.33 6.31 -3.04
C PRO A 20 35.49 6.82 -1.61
N ALA A 21 36.27 6.10 -0.82
CA ALA A 21 36.68 6.51 0.52
C ALA A 21 37.49 7.82 0.40
N GLY A 22 36.98 8.91 0.94
CA GLY A 22 37.75 10.15 1.07
C GLY A 22 37.05 11.47 0.77
N GLY A 23 35.74 11.50 0.61
CA GLY A 23 35.01 12.76 0.51
C GLY A 23 34.76 13.37 1.90
N THR A 24 35.26 14.60 2.13
CA THR A 24 34.80 15.41 3.26
C THR A 24 33.29 15.55 3.17
N ILE A 25 32.58 15.05 4.18
CA ILE A 25 31.14 15.27 4.31
C ILE A 25 30.94 16.78 4.41
N ALA A 26 30.47 17.39 3.34
CA ALA A 26 30.00 18.78 3.43
C ALA A 26 28.90 18.81 4.48
N ALA A 27 29.03 19.72 5.45
CA ALA A 27 27.98 19.94 6.43
C ALA A 27 26.66 20.17 5.67
N ALA A 28 25.64 19.41 6.01
CA ALA A 28 24.33 19.61 5.44
C ALA A 28 23.95 21.10 5.60
N PRO A 29 23.40 21.74 4.56
CA PRO A 29 22.98 23.13 4.67
C PRO A 29 22.04 23.25 5.87
N ALA A 30 22.22 24.28 6.68
CA ALA A 30 21.38 24.54 7.84
C ALA A 30 19.92 24.56 7.35
N VAL A 31 19.15 23.59 7.79
CA VAL A 31 17.72 23.51 7.48
C VAL A 31 17.10 24.78 8.01
N SER A 32 16.47 25.58 7.16
CA SER A 32 15.63 26.66 7.64
C SER A 32 14.57 26.03 8.54
N THR A 33 14.51 26.43 9.79
CA THR A 33 13.41 26.08 10.70
C THR A 33 12.17 26.79 10.17
N GLN A 34 11.58 26.25 9.12
CA GLN A 34 10.26 26.71 8.69
C GLN A 34 9.31 26.36 9.83
N SER A 35 8.75 27.36 10.45
CA SER A 35 7.71 27.13 11.44
C SER A 35 6.51 26.53 10.68
N ASP A 36 6.23 25.27 10.91
CA ASP A 36 5.06 24.59 10.38
C ASP A 36 3.77 25.02 11.09
N ALA A 37 3.59 26.32 11.27
CA ALA A 37 2.42 26.85 11.94
C ALA A 37 1.12 26.41 11.23
N SER A 38 1.12 26.32 9.89
CA SER A 38 -0.01 25.78 9.13
C SER A 38 -0.20 24.27 9.34
N PHE A 39 0.88 23.53 9.41
CA PHE A 39 0.87 22.10 9.74
C PHE A 39 0.38 21.86 11.17
N ALA A 40 0.75 22.72 12.11
CA ALA A 40 0.38 22.60 13.51
C ALA A 40 -1.06 23.02 13.81
N VAL A 41 -1.61 24.00 13.11
CA VAL A 41 -2.96 24.53 13.39
C VAL A 41 -4.06 23.54 13.01
N SER A 42 -3.91 22.83 11.90
CA SER A 42 -4.90 21.84 11.45
C SER A 42 -4.76 20.50 12.15
N TYR A 43 -3.62 20.23 12.72
CA TYR A 43 -3.26 19.04 13.46
C TYR A 43 -4.21 18.73 14.64
N ALA A 44 -4.58 19.75 15.41
CA ALA A 44 -5.49 19.56 16.54
C ALA A 44 -6.92 19.14 16.14
N ALA A 45 -7.29 19.33 14.87
CA ALA A 45 -8.60 18.95 14.35
C ALA A 45 -8.63 17.54 13.76
N ALA A 46 -7.49 16.92 13.49
CA ALA A 46 -7.41 15.55 12.99
C ALA A 46 -7.68 14.57 14.13
N GLY A 47 -8.71 13.75 13.98
CA GLY A 47 -8.92 12.61 14.85
C GLY A 47 -7.98 11.48 14.43
N VAL A 48 -7.05 11.06 15.29
CA VAL A 48 -6.12 9.95 15.03
C VAL A 48 -6.42 8.80 15.96
N THR A 49 -6.66 7.63 15.39
CA THR A 49 -6.96 6.41 16.12
C THR A 49 -5.98 5.32 15.70
N ASN A 50 -5.32 4.68 16.66
CA ASN A 50 -4.61 3.43 16.40
C ASN A 50 -5.63 2.31 16.31
N VAL A 51 -5.72 1.67 15.15
CA VAL A 51 -6.62 0.53 14.91
C VAL A 51 -5.94 -0.81 15.10
N SER A 52 -4.64 -0.83 15.32
CA SER A 52 -3.88 -2.05 15.55
C SER A 52 -3.91 -2.44 17.01
N ALA A 53 -4.14 -3.72 17.26
CA ALA A 53 -3.83 -4.34 18.54
C ALA A 53 -2.44 -4.98 18.45
N THR A 54 -1.51 -4.48 19.23
CA THR A 54 -0.13 -4.96 19.20
C THR A 54 0.26 -5.76 20.43
N THR A 55 -0.31 -5.45 21.50
CA THR A 55 -0.22 -6.05 22.82
C THR A 55 0.78 -7.21 23.01
N SER A 56 0.33 -8.29 23.60
CA SER A 56 1.17 -9.43 23.96
C SER A 56 1.80 -10.15 22.77
N HIS A 57 1.25 -10.00 21.59
CA HIS A 57 1.77 -10.71 20.41
C HIS A 57 3.13 -10.20 19.94
N VAL A 58 3.37 -8.90 20.05
CA VAL A 58 4.66 -8.32 19.64
C VAL A 58 5.70 -8.36 20.76
N SER A 59 5.30 -8.56 21.98
CA SER A 59 6.20 -8.56 23.14
C SER A 59 7.22 -9.70 23.13
N CYS A 60 7.02 -10.69 22.29
CA CYS A 60 7.94 -11.78 22.11
C CYS A 60 9.25 -11.40 21.43
N TYR A 61 9.28 -10.32 20.65
CA TYR A 61 10.50 -9.85 20.04
C TYR A 61 11.03 -8.62 20.75
N ALA A 62 12.23 -8.70 21.26
CA ALA A 62 12.99 -7.51 21.52
C ALA A 62 13.21 -6.75 20.21
N PRO A 63 13.32 -5.42 20.22
CA PRO A 63 13.82 -4.66 19.07
C PRO A 63 15.11 -5.30 18.62
N GLU A 64 15.10 -5.87 17.43
CA GLU A 64 16.15 -6.80 17.08
C GLU A 64 17.48 -6.11 16.94
N VAL A 65 17.50 -4.99 16.33
CA VAL A 65 18.69 -4.18 16.15
C VAL A 65 18.29 -2.91 15.44
N THR A 66 19.11 -1.93 15.55
CA THR A 66 19.04 -0.79 14.66
C THR A 66 19.12 -1.25 13.21
N TYR A 67 18.44 -0.59 12.32
CA TYR A 67 18.42 -0.98 10.91
C TYR A 67 19.81 -1.04 10.28
N PHE A 68 20.79 -0.30 10.79
CA PHE A 68 22.17 -0.37 10.35
C PHE A 68 22.78 -1.77 10.51
N THR A 69 22.62 -2.36 11.66
CA THR A 69 23.13 -3.69 11.92
C THR A 69 22.35 -4.73 11.12
N ALA A 70 21.06 -4.50 10.94
CA ALA A 70 20.22 -5.37 10.13
C ALA A 70 20.60 -5.38 8.65
N LEU A 71 20.99 -4.23 8.11
CA LEU A 71 21.44 -4.12 6.71
C LEU A 71 22.72 -4.88 6.41
N THR A 72 23.57 -5.08 7.43
CA THR A 72 24.86 -5.76 7.27
C THR A 72 24.76 -7.26 7.55
N SER A 73 23.64 -7.75 8.01
CA SER A 73 23.45 -9.17 8.29
C SER A 73 22.97 -9.92 7.06
N ALA A 74 23.68 -10.99 6.71
CA ALA A 74 23.28 -11.89 5.64
C ALA A 74 21.95 -12.59 5.93
N ASP A 75 21.63 -12.78 7.20
CA ASP A 75 20.42 -13.47 7.67
C ASP A 75 19.28 -12.49 8.00
N GLY A 76 19.50 -11.20 7.83
CA GLY A 76 18.52 -10.18 8.09
C GLY A 76 18.19 -9.91 9.57
N TYR A 77 18.50 -10.83 10.46
CA TYR A 77 18.31 -10.73 11.90
C TYR A 77 19.58 -11.12 12.63
N PRO A 78 20.54 -10.19 12.78
CA PRO A 78 21.76 -10.49 13.49
C PRO A 78 21.45 -10.85 14.94
N GLY A 79 21.94 -11.97 15.37
CA GLY A 79 21.68 -12.48 16.71
C GLY A 79 20.58 -13.54 16.75
N GLY A 80 20.15 -14.01 15.56
CA GLY A 80 19.31 -15.19 15.46
C GLY A 80 17.86 -14.95 15.81
N GLY A 81 17.45 -13.76 15.86
CA GLY A 81 16.09 -13.33 15.86
C GLY A 81 15.11 -13.93 16.86
N MET A 82 15.17 -15.18 17.04
CA MET A 82 14.30 -15.92 17.94
C MET A 82 14.66 -15.61 19.38
N THR A 83 14.11 -14.59 19.86
CA THR A 83 14.26 -14.27 21.23
C THR A 83 13.15 -14.82 22.06
N PRO A 84 13.25 -14.64 23.28
CA PRO A 84 12.81 -15.42 24.40
C PRO A 84 11.39 -15.97 24.36
N CYS A 85 10.64 -15.70 23.35
CA CYS A 85 9.45 -16.47 23.09
C CYS A 85 9.87 -17.86 22.68
N THR A 86 9.53 -18.82 23.45
CA THR A 86 9.73 -20.22 23.08
C THR A 86 8.91 -20.56 21.85
N ALA A 87 9.29 -21.52 21.07
CA ALA A 87 8.54 -21.98 19.91
C ALA A 87 7.06 -22.25 20.22
N ALA A 88 6.76 -22.67 21.44
CA ALA A 88 5.38 -22.88 21.89
C ALA A 88 4.58 -21.58 22.07
N THR A 89 5.23 -20.46 22.27
CA THR A 89 4.58 -19.17 22.46
C THR A 89 4.60 -18.30 21.21
N THR A 90 5.49 -18.58 20.29
CA THR A 90 5.66 -17.75 19.12
C THR A 90 4.82 -18.23 17.95
N GLY A 91 4.39 -19.48 17.97
CA GLY A 91 3.93 -20.08 16.74
C GLY A 91 4.95 -19.94 15.65
N GLU A 92 6.19 -19.61 16.01
CA GLU A 92 7.18 -19.21 15.09
C GLU A 92 7.67 -20.37 14.32
N GLN A 93 7.71 -20.17 13.08
CA GLN A 93 7.89 -21.21 12.16
C GLN A 93 9.32 -21.56 12.07
N THR A 94 9.67 -22.67 12.54
CA THR A 94 10.95 -23.27 12.21
C THR A 94 11.00 -23.74 10.76
N THR A 95 9.85 -23.87 10.11
CA THR A 95 9.73 -24.40 8.77
C THR A 95 9.33 -23.38 7.72
N GLY A 96 8.78 -22.25 8.12
CA GLY A 96 8.52 -21.11 7.26
C GLY A 96 7.23 -21.11 6.49
N PHE A 97 6.56 -22.20 6.39
CA PHE A 97 5.35 -22.31 5.60
C PHE A 97 4.20 -23.02 6.33
N GLU A 98 4.39 -23.28 7.59
CA GLU A 98 3.29 -23.82 8.38
C GLU A 98 2.30 -22.73 8.68
N THR A 99 1.05 -23.13 8.60
CA THR A 99 -0.08 -22.29 8.93
C THR A 99 0.07 -21.62 10.26
N GLN A 100 -0.08 -20.32 10.24
CA GLN A 100 -0.19 -19.51 11.43
C GLN A 100 -1.65 -19.31 11.76
N ASP A 101 -2.08 -19.90 12.84
CA ASP A 101 -3.42 -19.60 13.35
C ASP A 101 -3.36 -18.35 14.22
N VAL A 102 -3.73 -17.21 13.67
CA VAL A 102 -3.77 -15.93 14.40
C VAL A 102 -4.87 -15.86 15.44
N SER A 103 -5.81 -16.78 15.45
CA SER A 103 -6.74 -16.94 16.56
C SER A 103 -6.06 -17.56 17.79
N ASN A 104 -4.92 -18.20 17.59
CA ASN A 104 -4.09 -18.69 18.67
C ASN A 104 -3.37 -17.52 19.36
N PRO A 105 -3.59 -17.29 20.65
CA PRO A 105 -2.99 -16.19 21.37
C PRO A 105 -1.44 -16.24 21.44
N ALA A 106 -0.84 -17.37 21.15
CA ALA A 106 0.61 -17.53 21.08
C ALA A 106 1.20 -17.01 19.77
N MET A 107 0.39 -16.77 18.74
CA MET A 107 0.89 -16.27 17.47
C MET A 107 1.35 -14.84 17.58
N LEU A 108 2.50 -14.58 16.99
CA LEU A 108 3.08 -13.27 16.96
C LEU A 108 2.55 -12.43 15.80
N VAL A 109 2.00 -11.26 16.12
CA VAL A 109 1.67 -10.24 15.14
C VAL A 109 2.53 -9.02 15.42
N LYS A 110 3.43 -8.73 14.52
CA LYS A 110 4.52 -7.78 14.72
C LYS A 110 4.25 -6.46 13.99
N ASP A 111 4.58 -6.38 12.74
CA ASP A 111 4.44 -5.18 11.93
C ASP A 111 3.19 -5.21 11.05
N LYS A 112 2.75 -4.05 10.60
CA LYS A 112 1.71 -3.86 9.60
C LYS A 112 2.26 -3.04 8.45
N SER A 113 1.73 -3.24 7.26
CA SER A 113 2.00 -2.43 6.07
C SER A 113 0.87 -2.58 5.05
N GLU A 114 0.95 -1.85 3.95
CA GLU A 114 0.00 -1.96 2.85
C GLU A 114 -1.44 -1.90 3.35
N SER A 115 -1.75 -0.81 4.04
CA SER A 115 -3.06 -0.60 4.62
C SER A 115 -4.00 0.02 3.59
N ASP A 116 -5.20 -0.54 3.47
CA ASP A 116 -6.30 0.04 2.70
C ASP A 116 -7.47 0.41 3.61
N LEU A 117 -8.34 1.31 3.18
CA LEU A 117 -9.51 1.73 3.92
C LEU A 117 -10.62 2.10 2.94
N ARG A 118 -11.84 1.63 3.23
CA ARG A 118 -13.03 2.01 2.48
C ARG A 118 -14.16 2.38 3.41
N VAL A 119 -14.88 3.42 3.03
CA VAL A 119 -16.12 3.88 3.66
C VAL A 119 -17.28 3.27 2.89
N ASP A 120 -18.21 2.65 3.59
CA ASP A 120 -19.41 2.11 2.98
C ASP A 120 -20.26 3.24 2.36
N PRO A 121 -20.46 3.26 1.03
CA PRO A 121 -21.20 4.32 0.38
C PRO A 121 -22.66 4.38 0.81
N LYS A 122 -23.19 3.30 1.37
CA LYS A 122 -24.56 3.21 1.85
C LYS A 122 -24.70 3.63 3.31
N ASN A 123 -23.65 3.43 4.11
CA ASN A 123 -23.59 3.81 5.52
C ASN A 123 -22.23 4.44 5.84
N PRO A 124 -22.07 5.77 5.75
CA PRO A 124 -20.77 6.41 5.99
C PRO A 124 -20.21 6.25 7.41
N ASN A 125 -20.96 5.71 8.35
CA ASN A 125 -20.44 5.33 9.66
C ASN A 125 -19.79 3.95 9.67
N HIS A 126 -20.03 3.13 8.66
CA HIS A 126 -19.43 1.83 8.50
C HIS A 126 -18.13 1.98 7.66
N ILE A 127 -17.02 1.54 8.22
CA ILE A 127 -15.70 1.65 7.62
C ILE A 127 -14.96 0.34 7.85
N ILE A 128 -14.33 -0.17 6.81
CA ILE A 128 -13.42 -1.30 6.92
C ILE A 128 -12.03 -0.86 6.46
N ALA A 129 -11.04 -1.17 7.29
CA ALA A 129 -9.63 -1.03 6.95
C ALA A 129 -8.97 -2.42 6.95
N THR A 130 -8.00 -2.59 6.08
CA THR A 130 -7.23 -3.83 5.97
C THR A 130 -5.73 -3.53 6.04
N SER A 131 -4.94 -4.51 6.41
CA SER A 131 -3.48 -4.43 6.33
C SER A 131 -2.83 -5.80 6.25
N LYS A 132 -1.64 -5.83 5.72
CA LYS A 132 -0.73 -6.96 5.85
C LYS A 132 -0.25 -7.06 7.30
N TRP A 133 -0.29 -8.25 7.87
CA TRP A 133 0.22 -8.57 9.19
C TRP A 133 1.46 -9.45 9.08
N PHE A 134 2.58 -8.96 9.55
CA PHE A 134 3.79 -9.76 9.65
C PHE A 134 3.72 -10.60 10.93
N VAL A 135 3.61 -11.90 10.77
CA VAL A 135 3.37 -12.83 11.89
C VAL A 135 4.60 -13.68 12.25
N SER A 136 5.72 -13.44 11.61
CA SER A 136 6.99 -14.08 11.93
C SER A 136 8.13 -13.08 12.00
N ALA A 137 9.24 -13.49 12.64
CA ALA A 137 10.47 -12.71 12.68
C ALA A 137 11.05 -12.47 11.29
N GLU A 138 10.76 -13.39 10.40
CA GLU A 138 11.33 -13.40 9.08
C GLU A 138 10.74 -12.38 8.13
N GLY A 139 9.58 -11.86 8.43
CA GLY A 139 8.90 -10.92 7.56
C GLY A 139 8.33 -11.53 6.27
N TYR A 140 8.19 -12.85 6.22
CA TYR A 140 7.64 -13.55 5.06
C TYR A 140 6.35 -14.29 5.33
N ASN A 141 5.98 -14.55 6.54
CA ASN A 141 4.67 -15.08 6.85
C ASN A 141 3.74 -13.93 7.14
N HIS A 142 2.79 -13.71 6.25
CA HIS A 142 1.80 -12.67 6.41
C HIS A 142 0.42 -13.28 6.56
N LEU A 143 -0.38 -12.60 7.35
CA LEU A 143 -1.83 -12.73 7.35
C LEU A 143 -2.44 -11.38 7.02
N LEU A 144 -3.71 -11.40 6.78
CA LEU A 144 -4.44 -10.21 6.37
C LEU A 144 -5.30 -9.75 7.51
N GLY A 145 -4.89 -8.68 8.16
CA GLY A 145 -5.68 -8.04 9.19
C GLY A 145 -6.82 -7.22 8.61
N PHE A 146 -7.94 -7.16 9.34
CA PHE A 146 -9.00 -6.20 9.08
C PHE A 146 -9.50 -5.58 10.38
N TYR A 147 -10.04 -4.39 10.24
CA TYR A 147 -10.54 -3.55 11.33
C TYR A 147 -11.83 -2.92 10.87
N GLU A 148 -12.86 -2.98 11.68
CA GLU A 148 -14.19 -2.52 11.30
C GLU A 148 -14.76 -1.56 12.34
N SER A 149 -15.26 -0.44 11.87
CA SER A 149 -15.90 0.62 12.62
C SER A 149 -17.35 0.80 12.16
N TRP A 150 -18.25 1.04 13.09
CA TRP A 150 -19.66 1.35 12.84
C TRP A 150 -20.06 2.75 13.30
N ASP A 151 -19.10 3.55 13.74
CA ASP A 151 -19.32 4.88 14.32
C ASP A 151 -18.50 5.99 13.62
N GLY A 152 -18.14 5.76 12.36
CA GLY A 152 -17.35 6.72 11.57
C GLY A 152 -15.90 6.78 12.03
N GLY A 153 -15.30 5.65 12.34
CA GLY A 153 -13.87 5.53 12.65
C GLY A 153 -13.48 6.03 14.05
N ARG A 154 -14.45 6.19 14.97
CA ARG A 154 -14.15 6.59 16.36
C ARG A 154 -13.71 5.41 17.20
N THR A 155 -14.34 4.27 16.97
CA THR A 155 -13.96 3.00 17.60
C THR A 155 -13.92 1.88 16.57
N TRP A 156 -13.13 0.86 16.86
CA TRP A 156 -12.89 -0.29 15.98
C TRP A 156 -13.12 -1.59 16.74
N PRO A 157 -14.40 -1.89 17.07
CA PRO A 157 -14.74 -3.00 17.97
C PRO A 157 -14.56 -4.39 17.35
N VAL A 158 -14.55 -4.51 16.02
CA VAL A 158 -14.33 -5.78 15.32
C VAL A 158 -12.98 -5.74 14.66
N GLN A 159 -12.10 -6.61 15.10
CA GLN A 159 -10.74 -6.74 14.56
C GLN A 159 -10.40 -8.22 14.49
N GLY A 160 -9.59 -8.58 13.50
CA GLY A 160 -9.14 -9.95 13.33
C GLY A 160 -8.37 -10.12 12.04
N HIS A 161 -8.13 -11.36 11.67
CA HIS A 161 -7.64 -11.70 10.35
C HIS A 161 -8.78 -12.16 9.45
N ILE A 162 -8.59 -12.04 8.16
CA ILE A 162 -9.50 -12.61 7.15
C ILE A 162 -9.25 -14.11 7.13
N PRO A 163 -10.23 -14.96 7.52
CA PRO A 163 -10.02 -16.40 7.62
C PRO A 163 -9.97 -17.08 6.24
N GLY A 164 -9.58 -18.36 6.23
CA GLY A 164 -9.56 -19.19 5.02
C GLY A 164 -8.25 -19.17 4.25
N TYR A 165 -7.26 -18.40 4.72
CA TYR A 165 -5.95 -18.29 4.10
C TYR A 165 -4.82 -18.78 5.02
N GLU A 166 -5.14 -19.40 6.13
CA GLU A 166 -4.19 -19.86 7.13
C GLU A 166 -3.30 -21.00 6.59
N GLY A 167 -3.80 -21.74 5.59
CA GLY A 167 -3.06 -22.79 4.89
C GLY A 167 -2.02 -22.32 3.88
N TRP A 168 -2.00 -21.03 3.60
CA TRP A 168 -1.06 -20.43 2.66
C TRP A 168 0.21 -19.99 3.37
N THR A 169 1.35 -20.13 2.69
CA THR A 169 2.65 -19.75 3.25
C THR A 169 2.72 -18.25 3.51
N ASP A 170 2.13 -17.47 2.61
CA ASP A 170 2.13 -16.02 2.70
C ASP A 170 0.82 -15.46 2.11
N ASN A 171 0.33 -14.37 2.66
CA ASN A 171 -0.84 -13.64 2.18
C ASN A 171 -0.54 -12.16 2.21
N THR A 172 -0.80 -11.46 1.11
CA THR A 172 -0.32 -10.10 0.97
C THR A 172 -1.30 -9.19 0.24
N ASP A 173 -1.04 -7.90 0.29
CA ASP A 173 -1.60 -6.82 -0.50
C ASP A 173 -3.14 -6.74 -0.44
N PRO A 174 -3.77 -6.69 0.75
CA PRO A 174 -5.23 -6.64 0.83
C PRO A 174 -5.75 -5.27 0.40
N VAL A 175 -6.58 -5.26 -0.62
CA VAL A 175 -7.34 -4.08 -1.08
C VAL A 175 -8.81 -4.41 -1.13
N GLY A 176 -9.68 -3.41 -0.97
CA GLY A 176 -11.09 -3.71 -0.91
C GLY A 176 -12.03 -2.69 -1.52
N ALA A 177 -13.29 -3.09 -1.68
CA ALA A 177 -14.38 -2.23 -2.11
C ALA A 177 -15.71 -2.72 -1.53
N PHE A 178 -16.61 -1.79 -1.24
CA PHE A 178 -17.99 -2.11 -0.88
C PHE A 178 -18.85 -2.28 -2.13
N ASP A 179 -19.72 -3.27 -2.10
CA ASP A 179 -20.77 -3.43 -3.08
C ASP A 179 -21.99 -2.53 -2.78
N PRO A 180 -22.99 -2.44 -3.68
CA PRO A 180 -24.17 -1.61 -3.46
C PRO A 180 -25.05 -2.04 -2.28
N TRP A 181 -24.86 -3.21 -1.73
CA TRP A 181 -25.67 -3.74 -0.64
C TRP A 181 -24.97 -3.65 0.71
N GLY A 182 -23.69 -3.25 0.73
CA GLY A 182 -22.87 -3.09 1.92
C GLY A 182 -22.02 -4.30 2.25
N ASN A 183 -21.90 -5.28 1.35
CA ASN A 183 -20.91 -6.33 1.49
C ASN A 183 -19.52 -5.75 1.09
N PHE A 184 -18.48 -6.17 1.79
CA PHE A 184 -17.12 -5.73 1.51
C PHE A 184 -16.33 -6.86 0.86
N TYR A 185 -15.83 -6.60 -0.33
CA TYR A 185 -14.98 -7.50 -1.10
C TYR A 185 -13.52 -7.15 -0.83
N ALA A 186 -12.77 -8.08 -0.27
CA ALA A 186 -11.32 -7.99 -0.14
C ALA A 186 -10.65 -8.81 -1.24
N LEU A 187 -9.81 -8.18 -2.04
CA LEU A 187 -8.99 -8.84 -3.04
C LEU A 187 -7.61 -9.09 -2.44
N ILE A 188 -7.12 -10.31 -2.56
CA ILE A 188 -6.03 -10.85 -1.77
C ILE A 188 -5.06 -11.60 -2.68
N LEU A 189 -3.78 -11.58 -2.32
CA LEU A 189 -2.71 -12.29 -3.02
C LEU A 189 -2.11 -13.38 -2.11
N PRO A 190 -2.62 -14.62 -2.12
CA PRO A 190 -2.03 -15.73 -1.41
C PRO A 190 -0.94 -16.42 -2.22
N TYR A 191 0.14 -16.80 -1.53
CA TYR A 191 1.27 -17.57 -2.05
C TYR A 191 1.32 -18.95 -1.40
N GLU A 192 1.63 -19.96 -2.21
CA GLU A 192 1.91 -21.30 -1.72
C GLU A 192 3.28 -21.74 -2.24
N PHE A 193 4.28 -21.75 -1.37
CA PHE A 193 5.63 -22.18 -1.70
C PHE A 193 6.27 -22.92 -0.54
N VAL A 194 7.30 -23.69 -0.82
CA VAL A 194 8.14 -24.36 0.16
C VAL A 194 9.57 -23.86 0.07
N TYR A 195 10.32 -23.97 1.15
CA TYR A 195 11.75 -23.67 1.11
C TYR A 195 12.54 -24.88 0.63
N ALA A 196 13.45 -24.66 -0.32
CA ALA A 196 14.24 -25.73 -0.95
C ALA A 196 15.27 -26.36 -0.02
N SER A 197 15.69 -25.68 1.02
CA SER A 197 16.70 -26.18 1.93
C SER A 197 16.08 -26.91 3.11
N SER A 198 16.52 -28.14 3.34
CA SER A 198 16.18 -28.85 4.55
C SER A 198 16.74 -28.09 5.77
N GLY A 199 15.91 -27.44 6.51
CA GLY A 199 16.25 -27.03 7.85
C GLY A 199 16.51 -25.56 8.07
N GLY A 200 15.78 -24.69 7.43
CA GLY A 200 15.83 -23.33 7.88
C GLY A 200 15.09 -22.38 6.99
N HIS A 201 14.53 -21.41 7.60
CA HIS A 201 14.08 -20.21 6.97
C HIS A 201 15.26 -19.47 6.43
N VAL A 202 15.48 -19.61 5.16
CA VAL A 202 16.44 -18.77 4.48
C VAL A 202 15.63 -17.68 3.83
N PHE A 203 15.71 -16.47 4.33
CA PHE A 203 15.07 -15.28 3.78
C PHE A 203 15.48 -14.96 2.36
N ASN A 204 16.24 -15.77 1.75
CA ASN A 204 16.66 -15.64 0.39
C ASN A 204 15.57 -16.20 -0.53
N ASN A 205 14.98 -15.35 -1.36
CA ASN A 205 14.00 -15.75 -2.36
C ASN A 205 14.47 -16.91 -3.26
N GLY A 206 15.77 -17.08 -3.44
CA GLY A 206 16.35 -18.20 -4.19
C GLY A 206 16.14 -19.58 -3.57
N SER A 207 15.70 -19.66 -2.32
CA SER A 207 15.36 -20.91 -1.65
C SER A 207 13.89 -21.31 -1.76
N LYS A 208 13.03 -20.43 -2.26
CA LYS A 208 11.60 -20.69 -2.44
C LYS A 208 11.36 -21.58 -3.65
N GLN A 209 10.47 -22.52 -3.51
CA GLN A 209 9.96 -23.38 -4.58
C GLN A 209 8.45 -23.46 -4.51
N ALA A 210 7.78 -23.56 -5.66
CA ALA A 210 6.35 -23.76 -5.70
C ALA A 210 5.96 -25.05 -4.96
N ASN A 211 4.88 -25.00 -4.19
CA ASN A 211 4.31 -26.18 -3.55
C ASN A 211 3.58 -27.00 -4.63
N PRO A 212 3.95 -28.27 -4.86
CA PRO A 212 3.35 -29.06 -5.92
C PRO A 212 1.89 -29.44 -5.66
N SER A 213 1.39 -29.29 -4.44
CA SER A 213 0.03 -29.66 -4.06
C SER A 213 -0.97 -28.52 -4.12
N GLN A 214 -0.52 -27.29 -4.32
CA GLN A 214 -1.33 -26.08 -4.34
C GLN A 214 -0.98 -25.20 -5.53
N PRO A 215 -1.86 -24.29 -5.97
CA PRO A 215 -1.44 -23.22 -6.87
C PRO A 215 -0.30 -22.44 -6.24
N PRO A 216 0.81 -22.18 -6.95
CA PRO A 216 1.93 -21.47 -6.37
C PRO A 216 1.57 -20.04 -5.94
N GLU A 217 0.56 -19.46 -6.59
CA GLU A 217 0.11 -18.11 -6.34
C GLU A 217 -1.28 -17.90 -6.94
N ALA A 218 -2.11 -17.10 -6.30
CA ALA A 218 -3.46 -16.80 -6.77
C ALA A 218 -3.83 -15.34 -6.51
N ILE A 219 -4.80 -14.84 -7.24
CA ILE A 219 -5.60 -13.68 -6.85
C ILE A 219 -6.92 -14.21 -6.33
N SER A 220 -7.24 -13.94 -5.10
CA SER A 220 -8.40 -14.49 -4.39
C SER A 220 -9.30 -13.39 -3.86
N VAL A 221 -10.56 -13.75 -3.58
CA VAL A 221 -11.55 -12.85 -2.99
C VAL A 221 -12.06 -13.44 -1.70
N ALA A 222 -12.19 -12.58 -0.70
CA ALA A 222 -12.96 -12.83 0.51
C ALA A 222 -14.04 -11.76 0.64
N VAL A 223 -15.26 -12.18 0.92
CA VAL A 223 -16.39 -11.24 1.07
C VAL A 223 -16.85 -11.21 2.51
N ARG A 224 -16.90 -10.02 3.10
CA ARG A 224 -17.53 -9.78 4.39
C ARG A 224 -18.99 -9.39 4.16
N PRO A 225 -19.97 -10.22 4.53
CA PRO A 225 -21.38 -9.92 4.33
C PRO A 225 -21.84 -8.71 5.13
N ALA A 226 -22.73 -7.93 4.53
CA ALA A 226 -23.33 -6.77 5.19
C ALA A 226 -23.97 -7.15 6.54
N GLY A 227 -23.74 -6.33 7.57
CA GLY A 227 -24.28 -6.57 8.91
C GLY A 227 -23.55 -7.65 9.71
N SER A 228 -22.42 -8.16 9.25
CA SER A 228 -21.56 -9.07 10.02
C SER A 228 -21.09 -8.41 11.32
N THR A 229 -21.11 -9.17 12.42
CA THR A 229 -20.72 -8.67 13.75
C THR A 229 -19.56 -9.42 14.38
N THR A 230 -19.15 -10.55 13.79
CA THR A 230 -18.04 -11.36 14.29
C THR A 230 -16.84 -11.29 13.35
N ALA A 231 -15.65 -11.37 13.87
CA ALA A 231 -14.42 -11.33 13.08
C ALA A 231 -14.32 -12.45 12.03
N THR A 232 -14.97 -13.59 12.29
CA THR A 232 -14.91 -14.77 11.44
C THR A 232 -15.97 -14.82 10.34
N ALA A 233 -16.86 -13.82 10.25
CA ALA A 233 -17.95 -13.81 9.28
C ALA A 233 -17.47 -13.36 7.89
N TRP A 234 -16.80 -14.24 7.18
CA TRP A 234 -16.33 -14.05 5.81
C TRP A 234 -16.76 -15.22 4.91
N ILE A 235 -17.05 -14.92 3.65
CA ILE A 235 -17.25 -15.89 2.58
C ILE A 235 -15.94 -15.93 1.80
N THR A 236 -15.29 -17.08 1.77
CA THR A 236 -13.98 -17.28 1.14
C THR A 236 -14.00 -18.37 0.08
N THR A 237 -15.20 -18.88 -0.21
CA THR A 237 -15.40 -19.94 -1.18
C THR A 237 -16.53 -19.60 -2.16
N HIS A 238 -16.37 -20.02 -3.40
CA HIS A 238 -17.36 -19.96 -4.45
C HIS A 238 -17.62 -21.38 -4.94
N ASP A 239 -18.87 -21.81 -4.96
CA ASP A 239 -19.30 -23.19 -5.33
C ASP A 239 -18.51 -24.31 -4.61
N GLY A 240 -18.16 -24.07 -3.32
CA GLY A 240 -17.45 -25.04 -2.48
C GLY A 240 -15.94 -25.14 -2.72
N HIS A 241 -15.38 -24.26 -3.52
CA HIS A 241 -13.94 -24.13 -3.78
C HIS A 241 -13.42 -22.77 -3.29
N PRO A 242 -12.11 -22.62 -3.02
CA PRO A 242 -11.53 -21.31 -2.78
C PRO A 242 -11.87 -20.35 -3.91
N ASP A 243 -12.27 -19.13 -3.55
CA ASP A 243 -12.72 -18.12 -4.51
C ASP A 243 -11.52 -17.42 -5.17
N HIS A 244 -11.06 -18.02 -6.25
CA HIS A 244 -9.93 -17.52 -7.02
C HIS A 244 -10.39 -16.79 -8.28
N VAL A 245 -10.01 -15.52 -8.41
CA VAL A 245 -10.12 -14.77 -9.67
C VAL A 245 -9.12 -15.31 -10.70
N PHE A 246 -7.94 -15.68 -10.23
CA PHE A 246 -6.86 -16.19 -11.05
C PHE A 246 -5.95 -17.11 -10.23
N THR A 247 -5.41 -18.13 -10.89
CA THR A 247 -4.38 -19.00 -10.31
C THR A 247 -3.21 -19.14 -11.28
N SER A 248 -2.01 -18.98 -10.77
CA SER A 248 -0.80 -19.30 -11.52
C SER A 248 -0.67 -20.82 -11.66
N LYS A 249 -0.38 -21.28 -12.87
CA LYS A 249 -0.24 -22.72 -13.16
C LYS A 249 1.20 -23.22 -13.17
N THR A 250 2.14 -22.32 -13.09
CA THR A 250 3.57 -22.63 -13.19
C THR A 250 4.30 -21.85 -12.13
N ASP A 251 5.33 -22.45 -11.64
CA ASP A 251 6.31 -21.92 -10.72
C ASP A 251 6.42 -20.37 -10.68
N ASN A 252 7.27 -19.86 -9.84
CA ASN A 252 7.54 -18.44 -9.60
C ASN A 252 7.77 -17.55 -10.84
N ALA A 253 7.50 -18.02 -12.05
CA ALA A 253 7.71 -17.30 -13.31
C ALA A 253 6.48 -16.52 -13.80
N ASN A 254 5.30 -16.80 -13.25
CA ASN A 254 4.05 -16.14 -13.61
C ASN A 254 3.37 -15.58 -12.38
N THR A 255 4.00 -14.62 -11.77
CA THR A 255 3.58 -14.00 -10.52
C THR A 255 2.48 -12.98 -10.78
N PRO A 256 1.21 -13.25 -10.46
CA PRO A 256 0.20 -12.21 -10.38
C PRO A 256 0.48 -11.34 -9.16
N ASP A 257 0.37 -10.03 -9.30
CA ASP A 257 0.68 -9.08 -8.23
C ASP A 257 0.02 -7.74 -8.52
N LYS A 258 0.12 -6.79 -7.60
CA LYS A 258 -0.41 -5.42 -7.74
C LYS A 258 -1.89 -5.42 -8.10
N GLN A 259 -2.66 -6.30 -7.44
CA GLN A 259 -4.10 -6.40 -7.64
C GLN A 259 -4.83 -5.19 -7.08
N TRP A 260 -5.93 -4.83 -7.72
CA TRP A 260 -6.84 -3.80 -7.26
C TRP A 260 -8.28 -4.14 -7.63
N ILE A 261 -9.24 -3.55 -6.93
CA ILE A 261 -10.66 -3.86 -7.07
C ILE A 261 -11.49 -2.58 -7.19
N ALA A 262 -12.49 -2.60 -8.05
CA ALA A 262 -13.56 -1.60 -8.09
C ALA A 262 -14.91 -2.28 -8.27
N ILE A 263 -15.96 -1.66 -7.75
CA ILE A 263 -17.34 -2.18 -7.87
C ILE A 263 -18.24 -1.05 -8.38
N ASP A 264 -19.10 -1.38 -9.32
CA ASP A 264 -20.13 -0.48 -9.82
C ASP A 264 -21.26 -0.35 -8.81
N THR A 265 -21.27 0.74 -8.07
CA THR A 265 -22.29 1.03 -7.06
C THR A 265 -23.40 1.94 -7.57
N ASN A 266 -23.39 2.31 -8.84
CA ASN A 266 -24.38 3.21 -9.39
C ASN A 266 -25.64 2.49 -9.88
N ALA A 267 -26.75 2.70 -9.22
CA ALA A 267 -28.03 2.06 -9.55
C ALA A 267 -28.58 2.39 -10.96
N ARG A 268 -27.99 3.35 -11.67
CA ARG A 268 -28.36 3.70 -13.05
C ARG A 268 -27.52 2.98 -14.09
N SER A 269 -26.43 2.39 -13.68
CA SER A 269 -25.56 1.62 -14.57
C SER A 269 -26.23 0.32 -15.02
N ALA A 270 -25.97 -0.07 -16.24
CA ALA A 270 -26.37 -1.39 -16.76
C ALA A 270 -25.59 -2.54 -16.08
N HIS A 271 -24.51 -2.22 -15.39
CA HIS A 271 -23.61 -3.16 -14.72
C HIS A 271 -23.59 -2.97 -13.20
N TYR A 272 -24.69 -2.48 -12.63
CA TYR A 272 -24.85 -2.27 -11.20
C TYR A 272 -24.54 -3.55 -10.40
N GLY A 273 -23.59 -3.44 -9.49
CA GLY A 273 -23.09 -4.57 -8.70
C GLY A 273 -21.91 -5.33 -9.34
N ARG A 274 -21.44 -4.91 -10.52
CA ARG A 274 -20.29 -5.58 -11.15
C ARG A 274 -18.99 -5.25 -10.42
N VAL A 275 -18.28 -6.31 -10.10
CA VAL A 275 -16.95 -6.30 -9.44
C VAL A 275 -15.88 -6.45 -10.52
N TYR A 276 -14.93 -5.55 -10.56
CA TYR A 276 -13.77 -5.61 -11.45
C TYR A 276 -12.53 -5.90 -10.62
N ALA A 277 -11.94 -7.07 -10.81
CA ALA A 277 -10.65 -7.45 -10.24
C ALA A 277 -9.57 -7.30 -11.30
N MET A 278 -8.59 -6.47 -11.04
CA MET A 278 -7.48 -6.22 -11.95
C MET A 278 -6.17 -6.56 -11.26
N PHE A 279 -5.20 -7.05 -12.03
CA PHE A 279 -3.88 -7.41 -11.50
C PHE A 279 -2.82 -7.38 -12.59
N THR A 280 -1.57 -7.21 -12.20
CA THR A 280 -0.42 -7.35 -13.09
C THR A 280 0.06 -8.79 -13.06
N GLN A 281 0.23 -9.40 -14.21
CA GLN A 281 0.93 -10.67 -14.35
C GLN A 281 2.39 -10.39 -14.72
N PHE A 282 3.29 -10.57 -13.77
CA PHE A 282 4.72 -10.47 -13.99
C PHE A 282 5.23 -11.76 -14.63
N VAL A 283 5.12 -11.85 -15.94
CA VAL A 283 5.76 -12.90 -16.72
C VAL A 283 7.17 -12.45 -17.06
N LEU A 284 8.02 -13.41 -17.40
CA LEU A 284 9.43 -13.18 -17.69
C LEU A 284 9.71 -12.06 -18.71
N ASN A 285 8.77 -11.72 -19.57
CA ASN A 285 8.84 -10.59 -20.50
C ASN A 285 7.70 -10.67 -21.54
N PRO A 286 6.80 -9.70 -21.64
CA PRO A 286 6.59 -8.51 -20.82
C PRO A 286 5.55 -8.73 -19.70
N SER A 287 5.58 -7.91 -18.64
CA SER A 287 4.48 -7.86 -17.68
C SER A 287 3.23 -7.24 -18.28
N ARG A 288 2.07 -7.78 -17.97
CA ARG A 288 0.80 -7.36 -18.56
C ARG A 288 -0.27 -7.24 -17.49
N ILE A 289 -1.19 -6.32 -17.70
CA ILE A 289 -2.35 -6.14 -16.83
C ILE A 289 -3.51 -6.97 -17.36
N LEU A 290 -4.15 -7.70 -16.45
CA LEU A 290 -5.35 -8.46 -16.70
C LEU A 290 -6.52 -7.90 -15.88
N VAL A 291 -7.72 -8.10 -16.40
CA VAL A 291 -8.98 -7.82 -15.72
C VAL A 291 -9.90 -9.02 -15.81
N SER A 292 -10.56 -9.31 -14.71
CA SER A 292 -11.68 -10.22 -14.61
C SER A 292 -12.84 -9.53 -13.93
N TYR A 293 -14.07 -9.92 -14.23
CA TYR A 293 -15.26 -9.36 -13.57
C TYR A 293 -16.26 -10.44 -13.17
N ALA A 294 -17.03 -10.15 -12.13
CA ALA A 294 -18.17 -10.92 -11.68
C ALA A 294 -19.29 -9.97 -11.24
N ASP A 295 -20.53 -10.44 -11.18
CA ASP A 295 -21.65 -9.64 -10.72
C ASP A 295 -21.99 -10.03 -9.27
N ALA A 296 -21.83 -9.09 -8.33
CA ALA A 296 -22.15 -9.26 -6.93
C ALA A 296 -23.64 -9.41 -6.69
N ARG A 297 -24.02 -10.04 -5.59
CA ARG A 297 -25.40 -10.25 -5.14
C ARG A 297 -25.60 -9.71 -3.73
N PRO A 298 -26.87 -9.39 -3.36
CA PRO A 298 -27.19 -8.83 -2.04
C PRO A 298 -26.75 -9.67 -0.84
N ASP A 299 -26.61 -10.98 -1.02
CA ASP A 299 -26.23 -11.93 0.03
C ASP A 299 -24.69 -12.10 0.19
N GLY A 300 -23.92 -11.31 -0.55
CA GLY A 300 -22.45 -11.37 -0.54
C GLY A 300 -21.87 -12.44 -1.47
N THR A 301 -22.69 -13.21 -2.17
CA THR A 301 -22.25 -14.10 -3.25
C THR A 301 -22.09 -13.32 -4.56
N HIS A 302 -21.53 -13.94 -5.59
CA HIS A 302 -21.39 -13.36 -6.93
C HIS A 302 -21.53 -14.42 -8.00
N THR A 303 -21.53 -14.02 -9.28
CA THR A 303 -21.44 -14.93 -10.41
C THR A 303 -20.02 -15.46 -10.58
N ASP A 304 -19.84 -16.46 -11.43
CA ASP A 304 -18.50 -16.88 -11.84
C ASP A 304 -17.68 -15.70 -12.36
N TRP A 305 -16.39 -15.74 -12.09
CA TRP A 305 -15.44 -14.79 -12.65
C TRP A 305 -15.29 -14.98 -14.16
N SER A 306 -15.30 -13.90 -14.90
CA SER A 306 -15.01 -13.94 -16.34
C SER A 306 -13.58 -14.44 -16.59
N VAL A 307 -13.34 -15.00 -17.77
CA VAL A 307 -11.96 -15.29 -18.19
C VAL A 307 -11.15 -13.99 -18.19
N PRO A 308 -9.98 -13.95 -17.53
CA PRO A 308 -9.17 -12.75 -17.50
C PRO A 308 -8.78 -12.25 -18.88
N GLN A 309 -8.92 -10.95 -19.11
CA GLN A 309 -8.64 -10.29 -20.38
C GLN A 309 -7.42 -9.37 -20.22
N LEU A 310 -6.60 -9.29 -21.26
CA LEU A 310 -5.49 -8.36 -21.32
C LEU A 310 -5.99 -6.93 -21.58
N LEU A 311 -5.50 -5.97 -20.82
CA LEU A 311 -5.70 -4.56 -21.11
C LEU A 311 -4.80 -4.07 -22.26
N PRO A 312 -5.20 -3.01 -22.98
CA PRO A 312 -4.35 -2.35 -23.96
C PRO A 312 -3.05 -1.84 -23.33
N SER A 313 -1.95 -1.95 -24.05
CA SER A 313 -0.60 -1.60 -23.61
C SER A 313 0.05 -0.60 -24.56
N VAL A 314 0.97 0.21 -24.04
CA VAL A 314 1.71 1.19 -24.84
C VAL A 314 2.71 0.49 -25.75
N PRO A 315 2.64 0.68 -27.07
CA PRO A 315 3.60 0.08 -27.99
C PRO A 315 5.05 0.48 -27.66
N GLY A 316 5.93 -0.51 -27.57
CA GLY A 316 7.35 -0.27 -27.26
C GLY A 316 7.65 -0.06 -25.77
N LYS A 317 6.67 -0.09 -24.89
CA LYS A 317 6.79 -0.09 -23.44
C LYS A 317 6.06 -1.28 -22.84
N PRO A 318 6.61 -2.47 -22.96
CA PRO A 318 5.86 -3.71 -22.73
C PRO A 318 5.68 -4.08 -21.25
N PHE A 319 6.32 -3.38 -20.31
CA PHE A 319 6.14 -3.63 -18.89
C PHE A 319 5.03 -2.74 -18.33
N ASP A 320 3.85 -3.30 -18.24
CA ASP A 320 2.69 -2.67 -17.63
C ASP A 320 2.61 -3.08 -16.16
N THR A 321 2.36 -2.11 -15.29
CA THR A 321 2.14 -2.36 -13.86
C THR A 321 1.32 -1.22 -13.24
N TYR A 322 1.01 -1.34 -11.95
CA TYR A 322 0.30 -0.36 -11.14
C TYR A 322 -0.97 0.17 -11.79
N LEU A 323 -2.07 -0.39 -11.39
CA LEU A 323 -3.39 -0.11 -11.90
C LEU A 323 -4.32 0.26 -10.76
N LEU A 324 -5.24 1.18 -11.00
CA LEU A 324 -6.22 1.63 -10.01
C LEU A 324 -7.57 1.83 -10.68
N PRO A 325 -8.43 0.81 -10.73
CA PRO A 325 -9.74 0.93 -11.35
C PRO A 325 -10.71 1.77 -10.52
N HIS A 326 -11.54 2.54 -11.22
CA HIS A 326 -12.71 3.23 -10.69
C HIS A 326 -13.86 3.15 -11.67
N VAL A 327 -15.09 3.14 -11.17
CA VAL A 327 -16.31 3.14 -11.99
C VAL A 327 -17.00 4.48 -11.89
N ALA A 328 -17.19 5.14 -13.02
CA ALA A 328 -17.92 6.40 -13.10
C ALA A 328 -19.43 6.19 -12.91
N PRO A 329 -20.19 7.24 -12.51
CA PRO A 329 -21.63 7.13 -12.35
C PRO A 329 -22.43 6.76 -13.60
N ASP A 330 -21.83 6.80 -14.78
CA ASP A 330 -22.43 6.31 -16.04
C ASP A 330 -22.09 4.85 -16.36
N GLY A 331 -21.33 4.17 -15.48
CA GLY A 331 -20.90 2.80 -15.66
C GLY A 331 -19.59 2.63 -16.43
N THR A 332 -18.96 3.73 -16.88
CA THR A 332 -17.64 3.66 -17.51
C THR A 332 -16.59 3.29 -16.47
N VAL A 333 -15.81 2.26 -16.76
CA VAL A 333 -14.69 1.84 -15.93
C VAL A 333 -13.41 2.47 -16.44
N TYR A 334 -12.71 3.18 -15.58
CA TYR A 334 -11.40 3.75 -15.87
C TYR A 334 -10.32 3.10 -15.02
N THR A 335 -9.13 2.96 -15.56
CA THR A 335 -7.93 2.61 -14.79
C THR A 335 -6.72 3.33 -15.36
N THR A 336 -5.75 3.62 -14.51
CA THR A 336 -4.42 4.01 -14.96
C THR A 336 -3.54 2.78 -15.13
N THR A 337 -2.51 2.90 -15.94
CA THR A 337 -1.43 1.93 -16.06
C THR A 337 -0.10 2.66 -16.04
N THR A 338 0.90 2.09 -15.37
CA THR A 338 2.28 2.56 -15.47
C THR A 338 3.02 1.71 -16.48
N ASN A 339 3.63 2.34 -17.47
CA ASN A 339 4.29 1.67 -18.59
C ASN A 339 5.79 1.97 -18.56
N ASN A 340 6.62 0.93 -18.60
CA ASN A 340 8.07 1.02 -18.52
C ASN A 340 8.77 0.60 -19.82
N PRO A 341 9.85 1.29 -20.24
CA PRO A 341 10.71 0.78 -21.29
C PRO A 341 11.57 -0.40 -20.79
N VAL A 342 11.70 -1.41 -21.60
CA VAL A 342 12.27 -2.75 -21.31
C VAL A 342 13.65 -2.76 -20.62
N ALA A 343 14.44 -1.74 -20.74
CA ALA A 343 15.87 -1.87 -20.53
C ALA A 343 16.45 -1.13 -19.33
N LYS A 344 15.68 -0.35 -18.59
CA LYS A 344 16.26 0.59 -17.61
C LYS A 344 15.64 0.57 -16.21
N GLY A 345 14.97 -0.49 -15.82
CA GLY A 345 14.30 -0.50 -14.54
C GLY A 345 13.11 0.47 -14.50
N PHE A 346 12.71 0.90 -13.33
CA PHE A 346 11.56 1.79 -13.13
C PHE A 346 11.84 3.28 -13.42
N LEU A 347 12.80 3.57 -14.27
CA LEU A 347 13.11 4.93 -14.70
C LEU A 347 12.35 5.27 -16.00
N ASN A 348 11.88 6.51 -16.11
CA ASN A 348 11.11 7.01 -17.26
C ASN A 348 9.78 6.27 -17.46
N ASN A 349 9.01 6.18 -16.39
CA ASN A 349 7.66 5.63 -16.43
C ASN A 349 6.73 6.57 -17.21
N ASP A 350 5.82 5.99 -17.99
CA ASP A 350 4.66 6.72 -18.47
C ASP A 350 3.42 6.27 -17.70
N ILE A 351 2.54 7.20 -17.41
CA ILE A 351 1.22 6.92 -16.84
C ILE A 351 0.20 7.13 -17.94
N SER A 352 -0.62 6.11 -18.18
CA SER A 352 -1.62 6.09 -19.24
C SER A 352 -3.01 5.78 -18.71
N LEU A 353 -4.04 6.20 -19.43
CA LEU A 353 -5.45 5.92 -19.15
C LEU A 353 -5.96 4.81 -20.06
N VAL A 354 -6.65 3.85 -19.47
CA VAL A 354 -7.39 2.78 -20.16
C VAL A 354 -8.81 2.76 -19.62
N TRP A 355 -9.81 2.52 -20.47
CA TRP A 355 -11.21 2.52 -20.05
C TRP A 355 -12.07 1.52 -20.81
N SER A 356 -13.23 1.20 -20.21
CA SER A 356 -14.30 0.39 -20.81
C SER A 356 -15.64 1.08 -20.60
N SER A 357 -16.45 1.18 -21.63
CA SER A 357 -17.81 1.72 -21.57
C SER A 357 -18.90 0.65 -21.68
N ASP A 358 -18.53 -0.61 -21.74
CA ASP A 358 -19.42 -1.76 -21.91
C ASP A 358 -19.29 -2.81 -20.78
N GLY A 359 -18.91 -2.35 -19.59
CA GLY A 359 -18.82 -3.18 -18.40
C GLY A 359 -17.64 -4.15 -18.40
N GLY A 360 -16.53 -3.77 -19.01
CA GLY A 360 -15.30 -4.57 -19.02
C GLY A 360 -15.23 -5.60 -20.14
N VAL A 361 -16.17 -5.58 -21.09
CA VAL A 361 -16.18 -6.52 -22.22
C VAL A 361 -15.13 -6.13 -23.26
N THR A 362 -15.01 -4.82 -23.55
CA THR A 362 -13.96 -4.27 -24.41
C THR A 362 -13.26 -3.10 -23.75
N TRP A 363 -11.99 -2.91 -24.09
CA TRP A 363 -11.14 -1.90 -23.49
C TRP A 363 -10.52 -1.00 -24.55
N GLN A 364 -10.46 0.28 -24.25
CA GLN A 364 -9.92 1.34 -25.08
C GLN A 364 -8.71 1.99 -24.41
N GLY A 365 -7.93 2.72 -25.20
CA GLY A 365 -6.67 3.32 -24.78
C GLY A 365 -5.47 2.51 -25.31
N PRO A 366 -4.26 2.66 -24.76
CA PRO A 366 -3.93 3.62 -23.70
C PRO A 366 -3.82 5.06 -24.23
N LEU A 367 -4.30 6.03 -23.46
CA LEU A 367 -4.04 7.45 -23.70
C LEU A 367 -2.98 7.97 -22.72
N PRO A 368 -1.99 8.74 -23.17
CA PRO A 368 -0.96 9.25 -22.27
C PRO A 368 -1.53 10.31 -21.31
N ILE A 369 -1.17 10.20 -20.04
CA ILE A 369 -1.48 11.18 -18.99
C ILE A 369 -0.23 11.99 -18.67
N VAL A 370 0.81 11.32 -18.22
CA VAL A 370 2.13 11.90 -17.89
C VAL A 370 3.21 10.98 -18.44
N GLN A 371 4.26 11.58 -18.97
CA GLN A 371 5.39 10.84 -19.53
C GLN A 371 6.69 11.15 -18.80
N ASN A 372 7.62 10.21 -18.81
CA ASN A 372 8.95 10.34 -18.23
C ASN A 372 8.97 10.63 -16.72
N VAL A 373 8.06 10.01 -15.97
CA VAL A 373 8.07 10.06 -14.51
C VAL A 373 9.28 9.27 -14.00
N GLN A 374 10.08 9.92 -13.16
CA GLN A 374 11.25 9.30 -12.54
C GLN A 374 10.86 8.70 -11.20
N THR A 375 11.04 7.40 -11.04
CA THR A 375 10.89 6.77 -9.73
C THR A 375 11.94 7.33 -8.78
N PRO A 376 11.54 7.88 -7.63
CA PRO A 376 12.47 8.50 -6.71
C PRO A 376 13.47 7.52 -6.10
N THR A 377 14.66 8.03 -5.84
CA THR A 377 15.64 7.41 -4.97
C THR A 377 15.69 8.23 -3.68
N TYR A 378 14.94 7.83 -2.67
CA TYR A 378 14.81 8.64 -1.46
C TYR A 378 16.12 8.82 -0.74
N GLN A 379 16.36 10.06 -0.30
CA GLN A 379 17.56 10.41 0.44
C GLN A 379 17.47 9.92 1.90
N ASN A 380 18.61 9.58 2.46
CA ASN A 380 18.75 9.21 3.88
C ASN A 380 17.86 8.03 4.31
N THR A 381 17.56 7.09 3.43
CA THR A 381 16.68 5.98 3.78
C THR A 381 17.05 4.69 3.05
N THR A 382 16.56 3.59 3.57
CA THR A 382 16.67 2.27 2.98
C THR A 382 15.29 1.62 2.79
N PHE A 383 14.21 2.32 3.06
CA PHE A 383 12.89 1.76 2.83
C PHE A 383 12.57 1.69 1.34
N SER A 384 11.76 0.73 0.99
CA SER A 384 11.12 0.65 -0.33
C SER A 384 9.63 0.87 -0.19
N GLU A 385 9.07 1.49 -1.18
CA GLU A 385 7.66 1.60 -1.47
C GLU A 385 7.48 1.40 -2.98
N GLY A 386 6.26 1.17 -3.47
CA GLY A 386 6.16 0.59 -4.81
C GLY A 386 5.19 1.21 -5.77
N ILE A 387 4.20 2.00 -5.36
CA ILE A 387 3.21 2.55 -6.31
C ILE A 387 3.60 3.95 -6.73
N VAL A 388 3.88 4.09 -8.03
CA VAL A 388 4.28 5.39 -8.62
C VAL A 388 3.12 6.36 -8.72
N ASN A 389 1.88 5.88 -8.92
CA ASN A 389 0.71 6.72 -9.13
C ASN A 389 -0.50 6.26 -8.34
N SER A 390 -1.43 7.18 -8.10
CA SER A 390 -2.79 6.89 -7.66
C SER A 390 -3.80 7.61 -8.55
N PHE A 391 -4.99 7.05 -8.66
CA PHE A 391 -6.06 7.53 -9.53
C PHE A 391 -7.33 7.78 -8.74
N GLY A 392 -8.00 8.88 -9.02
CA GLY A 392 -9.28 9.26 -8.43
C GLY A 392 -10.28 9.70 -9.49
N LEU A 393 -11.57 9.48 -9.21
CA LEU A 393 -12.65 9.78 -10.11
C LEU A 393 -13.75 10.54 -9.37
N GLY A 394 -14.17 11.69 -9.91
CA GLY A 394 -15.26 12.47 -9.34
C GLY A 394 -16.64 11.95 -9.73
N SER A 395 -17.56 11.97 -8.78
CA SER A 395 -18.97 11.57 -9.00
C SER A 395 -19.87 12.69 -9.49
N GLN A 396 -19.39 13.92 -9.49
CA GLN A 396 -20.11 15.12 -9.97
C GLN A 396 -19.52 15.60 -11.29
N LEU A 397 -20.36 16.02 -12.20
CA LEU A 397 -19.92 16.49 -13.52
C LEU A 397 -19.19 17.83 -13.41
N VAL A 398 -18.07 17.95 -14.09
CA VAL A 398 -17.36 19.18 -14.38
C VAL A 398 -17.27 19.31 -15.90
N ASN A 399 -17.73 20.43 -16.44
CA ASN A 399 -17.82 20.65 -17.90
C ASN A 399 -18.57 19.54 -18.67
N GLY A 400 -19.52 18.86 -18.02
CA GLY A 400 -20.31 17.80 -18.64
C GLY A 400 -19.67 16.41 -18.61
N HIS A 401 -18.51 16.26 -17.99
CA HIS A 401 -17.79 14.99 -17.83
C HIS A 401 -17.50 14.69 -16.36
N TYR A 402 -17.33 13.42 -16.01
CA TYR A 402 -16.82 13.01 -14.71
C TYR A 402 -15.32 13.29 -14.67
N PRO A 403 -14.85 14.12 -13.73
CA PRO A 403 -13.45 14.51 -13.71
C PRO A 403 -12.56 13.35 -13.24
N LEU A 404 -11.41 13.25 -13.87
CA LEU A 404 -10.38 12.26 -13.57
C LEU A 404 -9.17 12.94 -12.96
N TYR A 405 -8.54 12.33 -11.96
CA TYR A 405 -7.37 12.87 -11.28
C TYR A 405 -6.30 11.79 -11.15
N VAL A 406 -5.06 12.19 -11.41
CA VAL A 406 -3.89 11.34 -11.19
C VAL A 406 -2.93 12.08 -10.29
N THR A 407 -2.52 11.44 -9.21
CA THR A 407 -1.41 11.88 -8.39
C THR A 407 -0.27 10.90 -8.51
N TYR A 408 0.94 11.40 -8.47
CA TYR A 408 2.15 10.60 -8.60
C TYR A 408 3.33 11.29 -7.93
N GLU A 409 4.33 10.52 -7.61
CA GLU A 409 5.60 11.08 -7.18
C GLU A 409 6.58 11.13 -8.35
N ASN A 410 7.48 12.09 -8.29
CA ASN A 410 8.51 12.27 -9.28
C ASN A 410 9.75 12.90 -8.64
N GLU A 411 10.90 12.34 -8.99
CA GLU A 411 12.17 12.93 -8.59
C GLU A 411 12.42 14.23 -9.37
N ASP A 412 12.71 15.30 -8.66
CA ASP A 412 13.06 16.58 -9.25
C ASP A 412 14.56 16.64 -9.65
N PRO A 413 15.00 17.68 -10.38
CA PRO A 413 16.41 17.81 -10.78
C PRO A 413 17.42 17.90 -9.63
N SER A 414 16.98 18.13 -8.39
CA SER A 414 17.83 18.11 -7.20
C SER A 414 17.93 16.73 -6.55
N GLY A 415 17.24 15.73 -7.10
CA GLY A 415 17.20 14.37 -6.59
C GLY A 415 16.27 14.20 -5.39
N LEU A 416 15.23 15.03 -5.28
CA LEU A 416 14.23 14.96 -4.21
C LEU A 416 12.89 14.51 -4.78
N SER A 417 12.23 13.60 -4.06
CA SER A 417 10.87 13.19 -4.36
C SER A 417 9.87 14.29 -4.02
N ASN A 418 8.97 14.57 -4.95
CA ASN A 418 7.84 15.46 -4.77
C ASN A 418 6.56 14.81 -5.31
N VAL A 419 5.44 15.15 -4.69
CA VAL A 419 4.11 14.70 -5.10
C VAL A 419 3.49 15.70 -6.06
N TYR A 420 2.90 15.20 -7.14
CA TYR A 420 2.22 15.97 -8.17
C TYR A 420 0.80 15.49 -8.39
N VAL A 421 -0.04 16.38 -8.93
CA VAL A 421 -1.39 16.07 -9.37
C VAL A 421 -1.68 16.68 -10.73
N THR A 422 -2.44 15.96 -11.54
CA THR A 422 -3.04 16.44 -12.79
C THR A 422 -4.48 15.98 -12.88
N GLY A 423 -5.31 16.70 -13.62
CA GLY A 423 -6.73 16.37 -13.80
C GLY A 423 -7.18 16.49 -15.25
N SER A 424 -8.18 15.71 -15.58
CA SER A 424 -8.90 15.79 -16.86
C SER A 424 -10.38 16.08 -16.60
N PHE A 425 -10.94 16.99 -17.41
CA PHE A 425 -12.35 17.44 -17.34
C PHE A 425 -13.11 17.18 -18.66
N ASP A 426 -12.57 16.30 -19.48
CA ASP A 426 -13.07 15.93 -20.81
C ASP A 426 -12.90 14.42 -21.09
N ALA A 427 -13.13 13.59 -20.05
CA ALA A 427 -13.06 12.13 -20.11
C ALA A 427 -11.66 11.60 -20.52
N GLY A 428 -10.58 12.28 -20.14
CA GLY A 428 -9.20 11.85 -20.39
C GLY A 428 -8.63 12.32 -21.73
N ALA A 429 -9.36 13.12 -22.50
CA ALA A 429 -8.87 13.62 -23.78
C ALA A 429 -7.72 14.62 -23.62
N THR A 430 -7.79 15.47 -22.59
CA THR A 430 -6.70 16.39 -22.22
C THR A 430 -6.49 16.41 -20.71
N TRP A 431 -5.27 16.76 -20.29
CA TRP A 431 -4.85 16.82 -18.90
C TRP A 431 -4.25 18.18 -18.57
N THR A 432 -4.51 18.67 -17.36
CA THR A 432 -3.88 19.91 -16.87
C THR A 432 -2.38 19.74 -16.74
N VAL A 433 -1.67 20.87 -16.75
CA VAL A 433 -0.24 20.84 -16.39
C VAL A 433 -0.12 20.33 -14.95
N PRO A 434 0.74 19.34 -14.68
CA PRO A 434 0.92 18.82 -13.33
C PRO A 434 1.30 19.90 -12.33
N MET A 435 0.66 19.88 -11.17
CA MET A 435 0.93 20.81 -10.06
C MET A 435 1.56 20.05 -8.90
N ARG A 436 2.55 20.67 -8.24
CA ARG A 436 3.11 20.14 -7.02
C ARG A 436 2.09 20.22 -5.87
N VAL A 437 1.91 19.12 -5.14
CA VAL A 437 0.96 18.97 -4.03
C VAL A 437 1.57 19.38 -2.70
N ASN A 438 2.79 18.91 -2.42
CA ASN A 438 3.49 19.26 -1.20
C ASN A 438 3.99 20.70 -1.25
N ASP A 439 3.65 21.48 -0.23
CA ASP A 439 3.91 22.92 -0.15
C ASP A 439 5.15 23.28 0.68
N ASN A 440 5.97 22.28 1.08
CA ASN A 440 7.22 22.51 1.79
C ASN A 440 8.20 23.35 0.96
N ALA A 441 8.86 24.31 1.60
CA ALA A 441 9.83 25.18 0.96
C ALA A 441 11.28 24.67 1.04
N GLY A 442 11.53 23.68 1.92
CA GLY A 442 12.86 23.15 2.17
C GLY A 442 13.23 21.95 1.28
N PRO A 443 14.48 21.50 1.33
CA PRO A 443 14.97 20.35 0.58
C PRO A 443 14.53 19.04 1.29
N THR A 444 13.23 18.80 1.37
CA THR A 444 12.66 17.61 2.00
C THR A 444 11.67 16.95 1.07
N GLU A 445 11.54 15.66 1.19
CA GLU A 445 10.78 14.81 0.29
C GLU A 445 9.33 14.63 0.74
N ALA A 446 8.48 14.40 -0.24
CA ALA A 446 7.13 13.89 -0.08
C ALA A 446 6.95 12.69 -1.00
N LEU A 447 6.26 11.66 -0.53
CA LEU A 447 6.23 10.35 -1.19
C LEU A 447 4.90 9.62 -1.00
N GLN A 448 4.71 8.58 -1.79
CA GLN A 448 3.59 7.64 -1.75
C GLN A 448 2.23 8.34 -1.69
N PRO A 449 1.84 9.12 -2.72
CA PRO A 449 0.57 9.80 -2.73
C PRO A 449 -0.60 8.84 -2.98
N ASN A 450 -1.74 9.15 -2.38
CA ASN A 450 -3.01 8.53 -2.73
C ASN A 450 -4.09 9.60 -2.89
N VAL A 451 -4.93 9.47 -3.92
CA VAL A 451 -6.01 10.40 -4.24
C VAL A 451 -7.38 9.76 -4.09
N ASN A 452 -8.28 10.49 -3.47
CA ASN A 452 -9.72 10.17 -3.41
C ASN A 452 -10.55 11.41 -3.75
N VAL A 453 -11.75 11.22 -4.26
CA VAL A 453 -12.70 12.30 -4.49
C VAL A 453 -13.91 12.09 -3.59
N ALA A 454 -14.08 13.01 -2.65
CA ALA A 454 -15.18 12.97 -1.71
C ALA A 454 -16.54 13.14 -2.40
N PRO A 455 -17.65 12.65 -1.81
CA PRO A 455 -18.99 12.80 -2.40
C PRO A 455 -19.43 14.24 -2.68
N ASN A 456 -18.87 15.22 -1.98
CA ASN A 456 -19.10 16.64 -2.22
C ASN A 456 -18.24 17.24 -3.34
N GLY A 457 -17.41 16.44 -4.00
CA GLY A 457 -16.51 16.81 -5.09
C GLY A 457 -15.14 17.32 -4.65
N ALA A 458 -14.83 17.41 -3.35
CA ALA A 458 -13.50 17.76 -2.89
C ALA A 458 -12.50 16.66 -3.28
N VAL A 459 -11.42 17.05 -3.94
CA VAL A 459 -10.31 16.15 -4.26
C VAL A 459 -9.35 16.13 -3.09
N THR A 460 -9.03 14.94 -2.59
CA THR A 460 -8.18 14.77 -1.42
C THR A 460 -6.94 13.98 -1.81
N ILE A 461 -5.75 14.48 -1.47
CA ILE A 461 -4.50 13.81 -1.75
C ILE A 461 -3.74 13.67 -0.44
N ALA A 462 -3.59 12.45 0.03
CA ALA A 462 -2.79 12.11 1.19
C ALA A 462 -1.42 11.60 0.75
N PHE A 463 -0.39 11.84 1.55
CA PHE A 463 0.99 11.44 1.26
C PHE A 463 1.83 11.41 2.53
N TYR A 464 2.97 10.74 2.48
CA TYR A 464 3.98 10.88 3.51
C TYR A 464 4.85 12.10 3.26
N ASP A 465 5.13 12.84 4.32
CA ASP A 465 5.86 14.11 4.29
C ASP A 465 7.04 14.08 5.26
N ARG A 466 8.20 14.49 4.81
CA ARG A 466 9.47 14.45 5.55
C ARG A 466 9.98 15.83 5.97
N ARG A 467 9.12 16.86 5.92
CA ARG A 467 9.51 18.24 6.25
C ARG A 467 9.84 18.47 7.71
N LEU A 468 9.25 17.69 8.62
CA LEU A 468 9.58 17.77 10.03
C LEU A 468 10.81 16.92 10.33
N PRO A 469 11.80 17.48 11.04
CA PRO A 469 12.97 16.72 11.45
C PRO A 469 12.58 15.60 12.43
N CYS A 470 13.43 14.58 12.51
CA CYS A 470 13.28 13.58 13.57
C CYS A 470 13.30 14.24 14.94
N PRO A 471 12.50 13.76 15.89
CA PRO A 471 12.48 14.28 17.25
C PRO A 471 13.86 14.21 17.89
N ALA A 472 14.25 15.31 18.53
CA ALA A 472 15.50 15.39 19.29
C ALA A 472 15.43 14.60 20.60
N ARG A 473 16.59 14.22 21.15
CA ARG A 473 16.70 13.52 22.43
C ARG A 473 15.97 14.27 23.53
N GLY A 474 15.17 13.53 24.31
CA GLY A 474 14.32 14.08 25.35
C GLY A 474 13.03 14.74 24.84
N GLY A 475 12.80 14.80 23.55
CA GLY A 475 11.53 15.21 22.97
C GLY A 475 10.44 14.14 23.14
N ARG A 476 9.19 14.56 23.00
CA ARG A 476 8.03 13.67 23.20
C ARG A 476 8.03 12.44 22.29
N ASP A 477 8.42 12.62 21.03
CA ASP A 477 8.39 11.57 20.01
C ASP A 477 9.75 10.89 19.83
N TYR A 478 10.69 11.19 20.71
CA TYR A 478 12.07 10.71 20.59
C TYR A 478 12.19 9.20 20.45
N VAL A 479 11.40 8.47 21.20
CA VAL A 479 11.43 7.00 21.19
C VAL A 479 10.90 6.37 19.89
N ALA A 480 10.11 7.11 19.14
CA ALA A 480 9.61 6.67 17.82
C ALA A 480 10.60 7.01 16.69
N SER A 481 11.78 7.49 17.01
CA SER A 481 12.83 7.81 16.03
C SER A 481 14.02 6.87 16.17
N GLY A 482 14.71 6.61 15.08
CA GLY A 482 15.93 5.79 15.09
C GLY A 482 17.03 6.33 15.98
N VAL A 483 16.99 7.60 16.31
CA VAL A 483 17.90 8.27 17.27
C VAL A 483 17.92 7.58 18.63
N ALA A 484 16.80 7.01 19.07
CA ALA A 484 16.72 6.31 20.35
C ALA A 484 17.58 5.03 20.38
N PHE A 485 17.76 4.40 19.24
CA PHE A 485 18.36 3.07 19.13
C PHE A 485 19.68 3.08 18.35
N ASP A 486 19.89 4.03 17.48
CA ASP A 486 21.10 4.16 16.69
C ASP A 486 21.82 5.49 17.02
N PRO A 487 22.98 5.40 17.72
CA PRO A 487 23.74 6.60 18.07
C PRO A 487 24.34 7.31 16.86
N LEU A 488 24.33 6.67 15.68
CA LEU A 488 24.83 7.26 14.44
C LEU A 488 23.77 8.15 13.77
N VAL A 489 22.49 8.04 14.17
CA VAL A 489 21.43 8.91 13.66
C VAL A 489 21.47 10.24 14.46
N PRO A 490 21.77 11.37 13.83
CA PRO A 490 21.84 12.66 14.52
C PRO A 490 20.49 13.08 15.06
N ASP A 491 20.51 13.71 16.21
CA ASP A 491 19.35 14.40 16.78
C ASP A 491 18.78 15.44 15.80
N GLY A 492 17.47 15.47 15.64
CA GLY A 492 16.80 16.43 14.76
C GLY A 492 17.12 16.25 13.27
N ARG A 493 17.47 15.03 12.83
CA ARG A 493 17.82 14.77 11.44
C ARG A 493 16.67 15.16 10.51
N ALA A 494 16.99 16.02 9.55
CA ALA A 494 16.05 16.45 8.52
C ALA A 494 15.94 15.43 7.38
N ASN A 495 14.83 15.45 6.67
CA ASN A 495 14.55 14.58 5.53
C ASN A 495 14.82 13.09 5.83
N TYR A 496 14.28 12.62 6.96
CA TYR A 496 14.49 11.27 7.46
C TYR A 496 13.21 10.67 8.03
N CYS A 497 12.67 11.23 9.11
CA CYS A 497 11.40 10.82 9.68
C CYS A 497 10.21 11.29 8.83
N VAL A 498 9.07 10.66 9.03
CA VAL A 498 7.87 10.91 8.24
C VAL A 498 6.68 11.34 9.08
N ASN A 499 5.75 12.01 8.43
CA ASN A 499 4.43 12.35 8.91
C ASN A 499 3.44 12.05 7.80
N THR A 500 2.19 11.76 8.15
CA THR A 500 1.12 11.70 7.16
C THR A 500 0.54 13.10 6.97
N ALA A 501 0.42 13.53 5.74
CA ALA A 501 -0.12 14.83 5.34
C ALA A 501 -1.25 14.68 4.32
N ILE A 502 -2.06 15.71 4.18
CA ILE A 502 -3.14 15.78 3.20
C ILE A 502 -3.26 17.18 2.59
N GLN A 503 -3.61 17.24 1.32
CA GLN A 503 -4.01 18.44 0.60
C GLN A 503 -5.40 18.27 0.04
N PHE A 504 -6.21 19.32 0.16
CA PHE A 504 -7.54 19.38 -0.44
C PHE A 504 -7.58 20.34 -1.63
N TYR A 505 -8.38 19.97 -2.61
CA TYR A 505 -8.63 20.79 -3.80
C TYR A 505 -10.12 20.83 -4.14
N SER A 506 -10.52 21.88 -4.85
CA SER A 506 -11.83 21.92 -5.52
C SER A 506 -11.89 20.88 -6.67
N PRO A 507 -13.08 20.61 -7.23
CA PRO A 507 -13.20 19.72 -8.39
C PRO A 507 -12.36 20.14 -9.61
N THR A 508 -11.97 21.42 -9.69
CA THR A 508 -11.15 21.97 -10.78
C THR A 508 -9.68 22.14 -10.37
N LEU A 509 -9.26 21.49 -9.29
CA LEU A 509 -7.91 21.52 -8.74
C LEU A 509 -7.44 22.88 -8.22
N ALA A 510 -8.36 23.78 -7.80
CA ALA A 510 -7.97 24.94 -7.01
C ALA A 510 -7.68 24.51 -5.55
N PRO A 511 -6.55 24.87 -4.95
CA PRO A 511 -6.22 24.48 -3.58
C PRO A 511 -7.24 25.01 -2.57
N LEU A 512 -7.67 24.16 -1.64
CA LEU A 512 -8.56 24.51 -0.51
C LEU A 512 -7.75 24.61 0.79
N GLY A 513 -6.82 25.54 0.82
CA GLY A 513 -5.90 25.73 1.93
C GLY A 513 -4.51 25.16 1.67
N MET A 514 -3.75 25.03 2.74
CA MET A 514 -2.39 24.49 2.75
C MET A 514 -2.40 23.00 3.11
N ASN A 515 -1.25 22.35 3.01
CA ASN A 515 -1.11 20.98 3.51
C ASN A 515 -1.45 20.89 4.99
N VAL A 516 -2.16 19.84 5.37
CA VAL A 516 -2.57 19.55 6.74
C VAL A 516 -1.83 18.32 7.23
N ARG A 517 -1.19 18.42 8.40
CA ARG A 517 -0.60 17.29 9.07
C ARG A 517 -1.69 16.42 9.69
N LEU A 518 -1.74 15.14 9.35
CA LEU A 518 -2.70 14.18 9.91
C LEU A 518 -2.11 13.39 11.08
N SER A 519 -0.84 12.98 10.99
CA SER A 519 -0.20 12.22 12.06
C SER A 519 0.04 13.08 13.29
N LEU A 520 -0.27 12.56 14.49
CA LEU A 520 0.00 13.25 15.75
C LEU A 520 1.49 13.24 16.13
N HIS A 521 2.23 12.27 15.64
CA HIS A 521 3.62 12.05 15.99
C HIS A 521 4.46 11.89 14.73
N THR A 522 5.67 12.42 14.79
CA THR A 522 6.71 12.14 13.79
C THR A 522 7.35 10.81 14.12
N TRP A 523 7.59 9.98 13.14
CA TRP A 523 8.10 8.63 13.34
C TRP A 523 9.15 8.26 12.29
N ASP A 524 9.99 7.27 12.62
CA ASP A 524 11.05 6.77 11.74
C ASP A 524 10.53 5.57 10.94
N PRO A 525 10.48 5.64 9.62
CA PRO A 525 9.98 4.56 8.77
C PRO A 525 10.92 3.34 8.71
N GLN A 526 12.07 3.41 9.34
CA GLN A 526 13.06 2.34 9.35
C GLN A 526 13.19 1.67 10.72
N LEU A 527 12.59 2.26 11.75
CA LEU A 527 12.66 1.76 13.11
C LEU A 527 11.81 0.49 13.25
N ASN A 528 12.46 -0.63 13.53
CA ASN A 528 11.84 -1.94 13.67
C ASN A 528 10.86 -2.31 12.53
N ALA A 529 11.02 -1.67 11.37
CA ALA A 529 10.21 -1.94 10.20
C ALA A 529 10.42 -3.36 9.68
N PRO A 530 9.43 -3.94 9.01
CA PRO A 530 9.59 -5.22 8.33
C PRO A 530 10.76 -5.13 7.34
N LYS A 531 11.51 -6.19 7.25
CA LYS A 531 12.64 -6.26 6.33
C LYS A 531 12.21 -7.00 5.08
N ARG A 532 12.38 -6.35 3.95
CA ARG A 532 12.25 -6.99 2.66
C ARG A 532 13.61 -7.53 2.24
N PHE A 533 13.70 -8.83 2.11
CA PHE A 533 14.94 -9.46 1.71
C PHE A 533 15.12 -9.44 0.21
N SER A 534 16.14 -8.73 -0.24
CA SER A 534 16.67 -8.88 -1.58
C SER A 534 18.05 -9.54 -1.50
N ILE A 535 18.49 -10.11 -2.61
CA ILE A 535 19.83 -10.67 -2.74
C ILE A 535 20.93 -9.61 -2.46
N ALA A 536 20.59 -8.33 -2.54
CA ALA A 536 21.51 -7.20 -2.36
C ALA A 536 21.56 -6.65 -0.93
N GLY A 537 20.77 -7.16 -0.02
CA GLY A 537 20.72 -6.68 1.35
C GLY A 537 19.29 -6.46 1.85
N ALA A 538 19.17 -6.29 3.17
CA ALA A 538 17.88 -6.00 3.79
C ALA A 538 17.52 -4.54 3.54
N THR A 539 16.38 -4.30 2.89
CA THR A 539 15.71 -3.00 2.87
C THR A 539 14.54 -3.05 3.82
N THR A 540 14.24 -1.95 4.47
CA THR A 540 13.02 -1.83 5.26
C THR A 540 11.82 -1.64 4.32
N PHE A 541 10.63 -2.02 4.78
CA PHE A 541 9.42 -1.99 3.97
C PHE A 541 8.37 -1.08 4.59
N LEU A 542 8.01 -0.03 3.88
CA LEU A 542 6.98 0.91 4.29
C LEU A 542 5.58 0.42 3.88
N GLY A 543 5.52 -0.34 2.82
CA GLY A 543 4.31 -0.73 2.11
C GLY A 543 4.23 -0.06 0.74
N ASP A 544 3.54 -0.71 -0.19
CA ASP A 544 3.43 -0.17 -1.56
C ASP A 544 2.33 0.89 -1.67
N TYR A 545 1.42 0.95 -0.72
CA TYR A 545 0.30 1.90 -0.68
C TYR A 545 -0.22 2.11 0.74
N PHE A 546 -1.04 3.15 0.91
CA PHE A 546 -1.94 3.34 2.04
C PHE A 546 -3.27 3.91 1.57
N GLY A 547 -4.35 3.66 2.34
CA GLY A 547 -5.70 4.01 1.91
C GLY A 547 -6.10 5.45 2.22
N VAL A 548 -6.88 6.04 1.32
CA VAL A 548 -7.64 7.25 1.56
C VAL A 548 -9.05 7.09 1.01
N ASP A 549 -10.06 7.44 1.80
CA ASP A 549 -11.45 7.45 1.35
C ASP A 549 -12.27 8.49 2.10
N SER A 550 -13.47 8.82 1.60
CA SER A 550 -14.29 9.90 2.14
C SER A 550 -15.77 9.54 2.20
N GLY A 551 -16.41 9.86 3.30
CA GLY A 551 -17.85 9.67 3.48
C GLY A 551 -18.36 10.42 4.70
N GLY A 552 -19.66 10.70 4.75
CA GLY A 552 -20.31 11.37 5.88
C GLY A 552 -19.76 12.75 6.25
N GLY A 553 -19.14 13.45 5.30
CA GLY A 553 -18.51 14.76 5.53
C GLY A 553 -17.10 14.68 6.12
N PHE A 554 -16.50 13.49 6.14
CA PHE A 554 -15.14 13.26 6.61
C PHE A 554 -14.31 12.57 5.55
N THR A 555 -13.00 12.82 5.61
CA THR A 555 -11.96 12.08 4.90
C THR A 555 -11.16 11.27 5.90
N TYR A 556 -10.86 10.06 5.54
CA TYR A 556 -10.11 9.10 6.34
C TYR A 556 -8.85 8.71 5.58
N THR A 557 -7.75 8.59 6.31
CA THR A 557 -6.53 7.96 5.79
C THR A 557 -6.14 6.84 6.72
N THR A 558 -5.67 5.75 6.15
CA THR A 558 -4.98 4.74 6.95
C THR A 558 -3.52 4.72 6.55
N SER A 559 -2.65 4.84 7.53
CA SER A 559 -1.21 4.86 7.35
C SER A 559 -0.55 4.05 8.45
N ILE A 560 0.76 4.00 8.47
CA ILE A 560 1.50 3.31 9.51
C ILE A 560 2.27 4.30 10.39
N SER A 561 2.61 3.86 11.60
CA SER A 561 3.44 4.61 12.53
C SER A 561 4.16 3.66 13.48
N THR A 562 5.36 4.03 13.90
CA THR A 562 6.11 3.32 14.96
C THR A 562 5.89 3.94 16.35
N PHE A 563 5.04 4.94 16.46
CA PHE A 563 4.74 5.57 17.75
C PHE A 563 3.88 4.65 18.64
N ASP A 564 4.17 4.68 19.93
CA ASP A 564 3.39 3.91 20.91
C ASP A 564 2.14 4.70 21.35
N TYR A 565 1.05 4.46 20.66
CA TYR A 565 -0.25 5.02 21.02
C TYR A 565 -0.84 4.21 22.18
N ALA A 566 -1.02 4.82 23.30
CA ALA A 566 -1.64 4.23 24.49
C ALA A 566 -0.85 3.10 25.19
N GLY A 567 0.45 2.96 24.95
CA GLY A 567 1.28 1.94 25.57
C GLY A 567 1.08 0.53 24.99
N GLU A 568 0.54 0.43 23.78
CA GLU A 568 0.26 -0.84 23.12
C GLU A 568 1.37 -1.30 22.18
N ASN A 569 2.37 -0.45 21.93
CA ASN A 569 3.48 -0.73 21.03
C ASN A 569 4.84 -0.38 21.66
N PRO A 570 5.19 -0.99 22.78
CA PRO A 570 6.41 -0.63 23.51
C PRO A 570 7.71 -0.93 22.74
N ASN A 571 7.64 -1.75 21.71
CA ASN A 571 8.76 -2.09 20.84
C ASN A 571 8.83 -1.24 19.57
N HIS A 572 7.91 -0.31 19.38
CA HIS A 572 7.89 0.60 18.23
C HIS A 572 7.88 -0.09 16.87
N TYR A 573 7.13 -1.18 16.74
CA TYR A 573 6.85 -1.81 15.44
C TYR A 573 5.90 -0.93 14.61
N GLN A 574 5.89 -1.14 13.30
CA GLN A 574 4.94 -0.44 12.42
C GLN A 574 3.50 -0.85 12.75
N GLN A 575 2.68 0.11 13.13
CA GLN A 575 1.29 -0.09 13.48
C GLN A 575 0.39 0.69 12.53
N GLN A 576 -0.77 0.14 12.23
CA GLN A 576 -1.77 0.85 11.45
C GLN A 576 -2.47 1.90 12.30
N ILE A 577 -2.60 3.09 11.77
CA ILE A 577 -3.37 4.20 12.35
C ILE A 577 -4.38 4.71 11.34
N VAL A 578 -5.48 5.24 11.82
CA VAL A 578 -6.46 5.96 11.01
C VAL A 578 -6.52 7.40 11.45
N ALA A 579 -6.36 8.32 10.52
CA ALA A 579 -6.64 9.74 10.72
C ALA A 579 -7.99 10.07 10.10
N ARG A 580 -8.78 10.90 10.81
CA ARG A 580 -10.10 11.38 10.39
C ARG A 580 -10.11 12.90 10.42
N ILE A 581 -10.47 13.51 9.31
CA ILE A 581 -10.54 14.97 9.19
C ILE A 581 -11.83 15.39 8.49
N ALA A 582 -12.41 16.52 8.88
CA ALA A 582 -13.57 17.06 8.17
C ALA A 582 -13.21 17.41 6.72
N THR A 583 -13.97 16.90 5.78
CA THR A 583 -13.80 17.23 4.36
C THR A 583 -14.26 18.67 4.12
N PRO A 584 -13.43 19.56 3.57
CA PRO A 584 -13.85 20.93 3.30
C PRO A 584 -14.96 20.98 2.25
N ALA A 585 -15.76 22.03 2.28
CA ALA A 585 -16.73 22.25 1.24
C ALA A 585 -16.02 22.49 -0.10
N ALA A 586 -16.28 21.65 -1.06
CA ALA A 586 -15.84 21.88 -2.43
C ALA A 586 -16.73 23.01 -3.01
N ARG A 587 -16.16 24.20 -3.16
CA ARG A 587 -16.78 25.25 -3.95
C ARG A 587 -16.26 25.14 -5.38
N PRO A 588 -17.14 25.23 -6.37
CA PRO A 588 -16.73 25.18 -7.78
C PRO A 588 -15.79 26.33 -8.13
#